data_b9aa1f0988858f375d9c3086ebd82311
#
_entry.id   b9aa1f0988858f375d9c3086ebd82311
#
_cell.length_a   1.000
_cell.length_b   1.000
_cell.length_c   1.000
_cell.angle_alpha   90.00
_cell.angle_beta   90.00
_cell.angle_gamma   90.00
#
_symmetry.space_group_name_H-M   'P 1'
#
loop_
_entity.id
_entity.type
_entity.pdbx_description
1 polymer ?
#
loop_
_entity_poly.entity_id
_entity_poly.type
_entity_poly.pdbx_seq_one_letter_code
_entity_poly.pdbx_strand_id
1 'polypeptide(L)'
;MIEPRSALAAGATTWIRTGTPLVLFVALGLPAGAVGVAWPQMRASLGAPLAGLGLLLAAYTAAYFVASAGSGFLGARLGTGALLAAGCGLAAAGLLGLSVATAWWMVPVVTLLLGGGSGLIDAAANAHTSLNRGVRYMGWLHASWAVGAALGPPIVVASTGATGSWRAAFGAMAAAFLAVGFLVGYRRQDWSDLRPDGDRPSLEALVPRSSRRRALVLLIGLFVLGAGLEGTAGDWSYTQLTAGRLLSTGLAGLGASLFWAGLAGGRAAMGLFGNRIAPDRLLDISVGASALGALAFWLAPPLGSALIALPILGAAISVIFPLLLSITPTRVGTEMTSHAIGYELAAGTLGGGGLPALTGLSLQAAGLLTLGPLLTVFAAGLLVLHLVSRLTPTSVD
;
A
#
# COMPACT_ATOMS: atom_id res chain seq x y z
N MET A 1 -18.33 38.79 27.81
CA MET A 1 -18.41 37.31 27.96
C MET A 1 -18.64 36.75 26.56
N ILE A 2 -17.55 36.50 25.81
CA ILE A 2 -17.59 36.01 24.42
C ILE A 2 -17.56 34.47 24.46
N GLU A 3 -18.49 33.87 23.77
CA GLU A 3 -18.97 32.51 23.89
C GLU A 3 -17.90 31.43 23.64
N PRO A 4 -17.79 30.39 24.48
CA PRO A 4 -16.93 29.22 24.25
C PRO A 4 -17.43 28.30 23.11
N ARG A 5 -18.62 28.52 22.58
CA ARG A 5 -19.19 27.71 21.47
C ARG A 5 -18.51 27.94 20.11
N SER A 6 -18.01 29.15 19.83
CA SER A 6 -17.33 29.46 18.56
C SER A 6 -15.94 28.82 18.46
N ALA A 7 -15.20 28.74 19.53
CA ALA A 7 -13.87 28.11 19.58
C ALA A 7 -13.94 26.58 19.45
N LEU A 8 -14.94 25.95 20.07
CA LEU A 8 -15.19 24.51 19.95
C LEU A 8 -15.67 24.14 18.54
N ALA A 9 -16.51 24.96 17.92
CA ALA A 9 -16.96 24.76 16.53
C ALA A 9 -15.81 24.96 15.54
N ALA A 10 -14.95 25.96 15.71
CA ALA A 10 -13.77 26.19 14.87
C ALA A 10 -12.72 25.06 15.06
N GLY A 11 -12.50 24.58 16.28
CA GLY A 11 -11.65 23.44 16.56
C GLY A 11 -12.18 22.15 15.91
N ALA A 12 -13.48 21.88 16.02
CA ALA A 12 -14.12 20.71 15.42
C ALA A 12 -14.04 20.72 13.88
N THR A 13 -14.27 21.86 13.23
CA THR A 13 -14.14 22.01 11.77
C THR A 13 -12.70 21.81 11.31
N THR A 14 -11.72 22.28 12.06
CA THR A 14 -10.28 22.09 11.73
C THR A 14 -9.88 20.61 11.89
N TRP A 15 -10.33 19.96 12.96
CA TRP A 15 -10.08 18.52 13.19
C TRP A 15 -10.69 17.65 12.09
N ILE A 16 -11.88 17.95 11.65
CA ILE A 16 -12.55 17.16 10.61
C ILE A 16 -11.91 17.37 9.25
N ARG A 17 -11.50 18.59 8.92
CA ARG A 17 -10.75 18.87 7.67
C ARG A 17 -9.38 18.18 7.65
N THR A 18 -8.71 18.05 8.79
CA THR A 18 -7.39 17.40 8.89
C THR A 18 -7.47 15.90 9.15
N GLY A 19 -8.46 15.42 9.87
CA GLY A 19 -8.56 14.03 10.28
C GLY A 19 -9.24 13.12 9.24
N THR A 20 -10.21 13.61 8.49
CA THR A 20 -10.98 12.78 7.55
C THR A 20 -10.12 12.07 6.49
N PRO A 21 -9.12 12.70 5.84
CA PRO A 21 -8.24 11.99 4.93
C PRO A 21 -7.45 10.87 5.61
N LEU A 22 -6.99 11.08 6.86
CA LEU A 22 -6.26 10.06 7.61
C LEU A 22 -7.14 8.85 7.93
N VAL A 23 -8.38 9.09 8.40
CA VAL A 23 -9.37 8.02 8.66
C VAL A 23 -9.73 7.26 7.39
N LEU A 24 -9.87 7.97 6.26
CA LEU A 24 -10.10 7.38 4.95
C LEU A 24 -8.97 6.43 4.55
N PHE A 25 -7.72 6.82 4.79
CA PHE A 25 -6.56 5.98 4.52
C PHE A 25 -6.41 4.80 5.49
N VAL A 26 -6.80 4.96 6.75
CA VAL A 26 -6.94 3.81 7.67
C VAL A 26 -7.95 2.81 7.09
N ALA A 27 -9.13 3.27 6.68
CA ALA A 27 -10.13 2.38 6.07
C ALA A 27 -9.59 1.69 4.81
N LEU A 28 -8.86 2.45 3.95
CA LEU A 28 -8.26 1.94 2.72
C LEU A 28 -7.19 0.85 2.99
N GLY A 29 -6.47 0.95 4.10
CA GLY A 29 -5.47 -0.03 4.51
C GLY A 29 -6.06 -1.34 5.07
N LEU A 30 -7.24 -1.30 5.70
CA LEU A 30 -7.83 -2.48 6.36
C LEU A 30 -7.88 -3.73 5.46
N PRO A 31 -8.42 -3.69 4.23
CA PRO A 31 -8.48 -4.86 3.36
C PRO A 31 -7.09 -5.35 2.93
N ALA A 32 -6.12 -4.45 2.76
CA ALA A 32 -4.77 -4.80 2.34
C ALA A 32 -4.09 -5.76 3.33
N GLY A 33 -4.20 -5.49 4.63
CA GLY A 33 -3.66 -6.39 5.65
C GLY A 33 -4.54 -7.62 5.92
N ALA A 34 -5.85 -7.53 5.62
CA ALA A 34 -6.81 -8.57 5.95
C ALA A 34 -6.82 -9.74 4.97
N VAL A 35 -6.66 -9.48 3.66
CA VAL A 35 -6.85 -10.47 2.59
C VAL A 35 -5.95 -11.67 2.74
N GLY A 36 -4.64 -11.47 2.96
CA GLY A 36 -3.68 -12.56 3.12
C GLY A 36 -3.97 -13.43 4.35
N VAL A 37 -4.46 -12.84 5.45
CA VAL A 37 -4.83 -13.57 6.68
C VAL A 37 -6.14 -14.33 6.51
N ALA A 38 -7.11 -13.77 5.78
CA ALA A 38 -8.39 -14.42 5.51
C ALA A 38 -8.26 -15.55 4.48
N TRP A 39 -7.23 -15.50 3.62
CA TRP A 39 -7.09 -16.37 2.45
C TRP A 39 -7.18 -17.87 2.74
N PRO A 40 -6.48 -18.45 3.76
CA PRO A 40 -6.57 -19.89 4.03
C PRO A 40 -8.00 -20.36 4.30
N GLN A 41 -8.78 -19.60 5.06
CA GLN A 41 -10.17 -19.93 5.37
C GLN A 41 -11.10 -19.62 4.20
N MET A 42 -10.86 -18.52 3.47
CA MET A 42 -11.59 -18.15 2.27
C MET A 42 -11.50 -19.24 1.21
N ARG A 43 -10.26 -19.68 0.88
CA ARG A 43 -10.06 -20.74 -0.11
C ARG A 43 -10.68 -22.07 0.28
N ALA A 44 -10.57 -22.45 1.56
CA ALA A 44 -11.17 -23.70 2.04
C ALA A 44 -12.70 -23.68 1.94
N SER A 45 -13.34 -22.55 2.32
CA SER A 45 -14.80 -22.43 2.30
C SER A 45 -15.40 -22.28 0.91
N LEU A 46 -14.62 -21.84 -0.09
CA LEU A 46 -15.07 -21.60 -1.47
C LEU A 46 -14.51 -22.61 -2.48
N GLY A 47 -13.72 -23.60 -2.02
CA GLY A 47 -13.08 -24.58 -2.90
C GLY A 47 -12.05 -23.96 -3.87
N ALA A 48 -11.43 -22.84 -3.51
CA ALA A 48 -10.51 -22.13 -4.38
C ALA A 48 -9.09 -22.76 -4.38
N PRO A 49 -8.37 -22.76 -5.53
CA PRO A 49 -6.98 -23.19 -5.58
C PRO A 49 -6.09 -22.25 -4.76
N LEU A 50 -4.90 -22.72 -4.33
CA LEU A 50 -3.97 -21.88 -3.57
C LEU A 50 -3.61 -20.58 -4.31
N ALA A 51 -3.31 -20.69 -5.60
CA ALA A 51 -3.00 -19.57 -6.48
C ALA A 51 -4.19 -18.61 -6.73
N GLY A 52 -5.40 -18.95 -6.29
CA GLY A 52 -6.58 -18.11 -6.44
C GLY A 52 -6.42 -16.72 -5.78
N LEU A 53 -5.62 -16.59 -4.70
CA LEU A 53 -5.25 -15.29 -4.15
C LEU A 53 -4.63 -14.38 -5.22
N GLY A 54 -3.77 -14.94 -6.06
CA GLY A 54 -3.17 -14.20 -7.18
C GLY A 54 -4.20 -13.65 -8.16
N LEU A 55 -5.27 -14.40 -8.48
CA LEU A 55 -6.36 -13.91 -9.34
C LEU A 55 -7.16 -12.79 -8.66
N LEU A 56 -7.43 -12.92 -7.36
CA LEU A 56 -8.07 -11.87 -6.56
C LEU A 56 -7.23 -10.59 -6.59
N LEU A 57 -5.94 -10.68 -6.31
CA LEU A 57 -5.02 -9.54 -6.31
C LEU A 57 -4.88 -8.92 -7.70
N ALA A 58 -4.82 -9.73 -8.75
CA ALA A 58 -4.77 -9.25 -10.14
C ALA A 58 -6.05 -8.48 -10.52
N ALA A 59 -7.23 -8.99 -10.15
CA ALA A 59 -8.50 -8.30 -10.37
C ALA A 59 -8.56 -6.95 -9.63
N TYR A 60 -8.16 -6.94 -8.34
CA TYR A 60 -8.04 -5.72 -7.54
C TYR A 60 -7.13 -4.70 -8.22
N THR A 61 -5.91 -5.10 -8.56
CA THR A 61 -4.88 -4.25 -9.14
C THR A 61 -5.30 -3.67 -10.49
N ALA A 62 -5.91 -4.48 -11.36
CA ALA A 62 -6.39 -4.02 -12.66
C ALA A 62 -7.48 -2.94 -12.52
N ALA A 63 -8.47 -3.17 -11.66
CA ALA A 63 -9.54 -2.22 -11.40
C ALA A 63 -9.03 -0.95 -10.71
N TYR A 64 -8.14 -1.10 -9.73
CA TYR A 64 -7.47 0.02 -9.05
C TYR A 64 -6.73 0.90 -10.05
N PHE A 65 -5.93 0.29 -10.95
CA PHE A 65 -5.17 1.03 -11.97
C PHE A 65 -6.08 1.83 -12.91
N VAL A 66 -7.12 1.19 -13.45
CA VAL A 66 -8.07 1.85 -14.36
C VAL A 66 -8.81 3.00 -13.67
N ALA A 67 -9.26 2.78 -12.42
CA ALA A 67 -9.97 3.78 -11.65
C ALA A 67 -9.07 4.97 -11.27
N SER A 68 -7.83 4.70 -10.84
CA SER A 68 -6.83 5.74 -10.54
C SER A 68 -6.52 6.60 -11.77
N ALA A 69 -6.29 5.96 -12.93
CA ALA A 69 -6.03 6.65 -14.18
C ALA A 69 -7.21 7.53 -14.63
N GLY A 70 -8.46 7.08 -14.40
CA GLY A 70 -9.68 7.82 -14.71
C GLY A 70 -10.06 8.88 -13.68
N SER A 71 -9.47 8.88 -12.50
CA SER A 71 -9.89 9.68 -11.35
C SER A 71 -9.83 11.20 -11.62
N GLY A 72 -8.82 11.67 -12.34
CA GLY A 72 -8.67 13.08 -12.71
C GLY A 72 -9.84 13.58 -13.57
N PHE A 73 -10.23 12.81 -14.58
CA PHE A 73 -11.37 13.13 -15.44
C PHE A 73 -12.70 13.10 -14.67
N LEU A 74 -12.90 12.08 -13.84
CA LEU A 74 -14.11 11.96 -13.02
C LEU A 74 -14.16 13.06 -11.94
N GLY A 75 -13.03 13.37 -11.31
CA GLY A 75 -12.92 14.42 -10.31
C GLY A 75 -13.23 15.80 -10.85
N ALA A 76 -12.79 16.11 -12.08
CA ALA A 76 -13.11 17.35 -12.75
C ALA A 76 -14.63 17.54 -13.02
N ARG A 77 -15.37 16.43 -13.20
CA ARG A 77 -16.83 16.47 -13.45
C ARG A 77 -17.67 16.40 -12.18
N LEU A 78 -17.29 15.56 -11.22
CA LEU A 78 -18.09 15.26 -10.03
C LEU A 78 -17.67 16.09 -8.81
N GLY A 79 -16.44 16.60 -8.82
CA GLY A 79 -15.77 17.16 -7.65
C GLY A 79 -15.16 16.09 -6.74
N THR A 80 -14.10 16.48 -6.02
CA THR A 80 -13.29 15.56 -5.19
C THR A 80 -14.11 14.84 -4.12
N GLY A 81 -15.00 15.57 -3.41
CA GLY A 81 -15.80 14.98 -2.33
C GLY A 81 -16.79 13.92 -2.84
N ALA A 82 -17.45 14.16 -3.98
CA ALA A 82 -18.35 13.19 -4.58
C ALA A 82 -17.60 11.95 -5.11
N LEU A 83 -16.41 12.17 -5.69
CA LEU A 83 -15.55 11.08 -6.16
C LEU A 83 -15.09 10.17 -5.02
N LEU A 84 -14.66 10.75 -3.89
CA LEU A 84 -14.27 10.01 -2.68
C LEU A 84 -15.44 9.22 -2.10
N ALA A 85 -16.64 9.84 -2.03
CA ALA A 85 -17.84 9.15 -1.53
C ALA A 85 -18.25 7.99 -2.45
N ALA A 86 -18.20 8.18 -3.79
CA ALA A 86 -18.43 7.12 -4.77
C ALA A 86 -17.41 5.98 -4.64
N GLY A 87 -16.12 6.32 -4.46
CA GLY A 87 -15.06 5.35 -4.20
C GLY A 87 -15.32 4.52 -2.95
N CYS A 88 -15.74 5.17 -1.84
CA CYS A 88 -16.12 4.47 -0.61
C CYS A 88 -17.32 3.54 -0.83
N GLY A 89 -18.33 3.98 -1.59
CA GLY A 89 -19.50 3.15 -1.94
C GLY A 89 -19.11 1.92 -2.75
N LEU A 90 -18.24 2.06 -3.76
CA LEU A 90 -17.73 0.95 -4.55
C LEU A 90 -16.90 -0.02 -3.71
N ALA A 91 -15.99 0.49 -2.88
CA ALA A 91 -15.17 -0.34 -2.00
C ALA A 91 -16.04 -1.11 -0.99
N ALA A 92 -17.03 -0.44 -0.39
CA ALA A 92 -17.99 -1.07 0.51
C ALA A 92 -18.82 -2.16 -0.21
N ALA A 93 -19.28 -1.90 -1.44
CA ALA A 93 -19.99 -2.89 -2.24
C ALA A 93 -19.13 -4.12 -2.54
N GLY A 94 -17.85 -3.93 -2.86
CA GLY A 94 -16.88 -5.01 -3.04
C GLY A 94 -16.68 -5.84 -1.77
N LEU A 95 -16.52 -5.19 -0.62
CA LEU A 95 -16.36 -5.83 0.69
C LEU A 95 -17.62 -6.56 1.14
N LEU A 96 -18.81 -5.98 0.93
CA LEU A 96 -20.09 -6.64 1.17
C LEU A 96 -20.23 -7.86 0.25
N GLY A 97 -19.87 -7.73 -1.03
CA GLY A 97 -19.85 -8.85 -1.97
C GLY A 97 -18.95 -9.98 -1.47
N LEU A 98 -17.75 -9.67 -0.97
CA LEU A 98 -16.88 -10.66 -0.33
C LEU A 98 -17.55 -11.31 0.88
N SER A 99 -18.19 -10.54 1.75
CA SER A 99 -18.82 -11.05 2.98
C SER A 99 -19.97 -12.03 2.72
N VAL A 100 -20.63 -11.94 1.56
CA VAL A 100 -21.74 -12.81 1.17
C VAL A 100 -21.38 -13.82 0.06
N ALA A 101 -20.10 -13.85 -0.39
CA ALA A 101 -19.67 -14.74 -1.45
C ALA A 101 -19.85 -16.22 -1.05
N THR A 102 -20.55 -16.99 -1.89
CA THR A 102 -20.82 -18.42 -1.70
C THR A 102 -20.07 -19.28 -2.70
N ALA A 103 -19.57 -18.69 -3.80
CA ALA A 103 -18.84 -19.39 -4.84
C ALA A 103 -17.55 -18.64 -5.19
N TRP A 104 -16.50 -19.39 -5.54
CA TRP A 104 -15.18 -18.83 -5.84
C TRP A 104 -15.20 -17.78 -6.96
N TRP A 105 -15.97 -18.02 -8.04
CA TRP A 105 -16.02 -17.09 -9.17
C TRP A 105 -16.55 -15.69 -8.81
N MET A 106 -17.32 -15.56 -7.72
CA MET A 106 -17.81 -14.27 -7.22
C MET A 106 -16.66 -13.39 -6.71
N VAL A 107 -15.64 -14.00 -6.11
CA VAL A 107 -14.55 -13.27 -5.43
C VAL A 107 -13.79 -12.33 -6.37
N PRO A 108 -13.23 -12.77 -7.51
CA PRO A 108 -12.56 -11.84 -8.43
C PRO A 108 -13.49 -10.76 -8.96
N VAL A 109 -14.79 -11.05 -9.18
CA VAL A 109 -15.76 -10.08 -9.68
C VAL A 109 -16.02 -8.96 -8.66
N VAL A 110 -16.32 -9.31 -7.40
CA VAL A 110 -16.57 -8.28 -6.37
C VAL A 110 -15.30 -7.53 -5.97
N THR A 111 -14.14 -8.16 -6.16
CA THR A 111 -12.84 -7.53 -5.93
C THR A 111 -12.53 -6.42 -6.95
N LEU A 112 -13.09 -6.49 -8.18
CA LEU A 112 -13.04 -5.37 -9.13
C LEU A 112 -13.69 -4.10 -8.54
N LEU A 113 -14.82 -4.24 -7.83
CA LEU A 113 -15.47 -3.10 -7.15
C LEU A 113 -14.60 -2.54 -6.04
N LEU A 114 -14.01 -3.43 -5.23
CA LEU A 114 -13.10 -3.03 -4.16
C LEU A 114 -11.88 -2.29 -4.72
N GLY A 115 -11.23 -2.85 -5.74
CA GLY A 115 -10.07 -2.26 -6.40
C GLY A 115 -10.40 -0.93 -7.05
N GLY A 116 -11.50 -0.85 -7.80
CA GLY A 116 -11.97 0.38 -8.42
C GLY A 116 -12.27 1.48 -7.40
N GLY A 117 -13.00 1.15 -6.34
CA GLY A 117 -13.27 2.08 -5.24
C GLY A 117 -11.99 2.58 -4.57
N SER A 118 -11.08 1.65 -4.25
CA SER A 118 -9.78 1.98 -3.65
C SER A 118 -8.94 2.89 -4.53
N GLY A 119 -8.89 2.64 -5.84
CA GLY A 119 -8.16 3.45 -6.81
C GLY A 119 -8.70 4.88 -6.92
N LEU A 120 -10.04 5.05 -6.91
CA LEU A 120 -10.66 6.40 -6.89
C LEU A 120 -10.31 7.14 -5.61
N ILE A 121 -10.42 6.49 -4.45
CA ILE A 121 -10.12 7.09 -3.14
C ILE A 121 -8.66 7.53 -3.09
N ASP A 122 -7.76 6.61 -3.40
CA ASP A 122 -6.32 6.85 -3.28
C ASP A 122 -5.87 8.00 -4.18
N ALA A 123 -6.23 7.96 -5.47
CA ALA A 123 -5.86 8.99 -6.41
C ALA A 123 -6.45 10.36 -6.05
N ALA A 124 -7.73 10.43 -5.68
CA ALA A 124 -8.38 11.70 -5.34
C ALA A 124 -7.86 12.29 -4.03
N ALA A 125 -7.64 11.46 -3.00
CA ALA A 125 -7.14 11.93 -1.71
C ALA A 125 -5.67 12.35 -1.78
N ASN A 126 -4.83 11.64 -2.54
CA ASN A 126 -3.44 12.03 -2.79
C ASN A 126 -3.36 13.33 -3.58
N ALA A 127 -4.17 13.50 -4.64
CA ALA A 127 -4.23 14.75 -5.41
C ALA A 127 -4.65 15.93 -4.52
N HIS A 128 -5.74 15.78 -3.75
CA HIS A 128 -6.20 16.81 -2.82
C HIS A 128 -5.13 17.15 -1.77
N THR A 129 -4.47 16.14 -1.20
CA THR A 129 -3.43 16.33 -0.19
C THR A 129 -2.19 17.01 -0.77
N SER A 130 -1.73 16.61 -1.96
CA SER A 130 -0.55 17.19 -2.60
C SER A 130 -0.73 18.68 -2.95
N LEU A 131 -1.94 19.08 -3.31
CA LEU A 131 -2.27 20.45 -3.67
C LEU A 131 -2.52 21.36 -2.47
N ASN A 132 -3.10 20.82 -1.39
CA ASN A 132 -3.57 21.62 -0.26
C ASN A 132 -2.74 21.43 1.03
N ARG A 133 -1.85 20.44 1.09
CA ARG A 133 -1.09 20.07 2.30
C ARG A 133 0.37 19.79 1.94
N GLY A 134 1.28 20.09 2.82
CA GLY A 134 2.71 19.85 2.59
C GLY A 134 3.10 18.37 2.62
N VAL A 135 4.35 18.09 2.20
CA VAL A 135 4.96 16.75 2.16
C VAL A 135 4.84 15.99 3.49
N ARG A 136 4.94 16.70 4.62
CA ARG A 136 4.79 16.11 5.97
C ARG A 136 3.42 15.47 6.17
N TYR A 137 2.35 16.12 5.70
CA TYR A 137 0.99 15.58 5.83
C TYR A 137 0.80 14.36 4.91
N MET A 138 1.41 14.36 3.72
CA MET A 138 1.44 13.19 2.83
C MET A 138 2.06 11.97 3.54
N GLY A 139 3.15 12.18 4.29
CA GLY A 139 3.75 11.12 5.11
C GLY A 139 2.77 10.54 6.14
N TRP A 140 2.03 11.39 6.85
CA TRP A 140 0.99 10.94 7.79
C TRP A 140 -0.16 10.21 7.10
N LEU A 141 -0.56 10.65 5.90
CA LEU A 141 -1.59 9.99 5.11
C LEU A 141 -1.21 8.53 4.82
N HIS A 142 -0.01 8.30 4.29
CA HIS A 142 0.48 6.96 3.99
C HIS A 142 0.79 6.13 5.26
N ALA A 143 1.20 6.76 6.36
CA ALA A 143 1.33 6.08 7.65
C ALA A 143 -0.04 5.60 8.15
N SER A 144 -1.11 6.39 7.97
CA SER A 144 -2.47 6.00 8.32
C SER A 144 -2.95 4.78 7.54
N TRP A 145 -2.61 4.68 6.25
CA TRP A 145 -2.86 3.49 5.45
C TRP A 145 -2.19 2.25 6.06
N ALA A 146 -0.91 2.36 6.43
CA ALA A 146 -0.18 1.25 7.03
C ALA A 146 -0.72 0.86 8.43
N VAL A 147 -1.23 1.83 9.20
CA VAL A 147 -1.96 1.54 10.44
C VAL A 147 -3.22 0.72 10.15
N GLY A 148 -3.99 1.09 9.12
CA GLY A 148 -5.13 0.31 8.66
C GLY A 148 -4.75 -1.12 8.28
N ALA A 149 -3.67 -1.28 7.51
CA ALA A 149 -3.15 -2.60 7.13
C ALA A 149 -2.71 -3.42 8.35
N ALA A 150 -2.10 -2.79 9.37
CA ALA A 150 -1.74 -3.47 10.62
C ALA A 150 -2.97 -3.92 11.44
N LEU A 151 -4.10 -3.22 11.34
CA LEU A 151 -5.35 -3.58 12.00
C LEU A 151 -6.13 -4.67 11.26
N GLY A 152 -5.88 -4.89 9.97
CA GLY A 152 -6.53 -5.92 9.17
C GLY A 152 -6.42 -7.34 9.75
N PRO A 153 -5.21 -7.85 10.02
CA PRO A 153 -4.99 -9.19 10.57
C PRO A 153 -5.75 -9.47 11.87
N PRO A 154 -5.68 -8.65 12.94
CA PRO A 154 -6.40 -8.90 14.17
C PRO A 154 -7.92 -8.86 14.00
N ILE A 155 -8.46 -8.03 13.10
CA ILE A 155 -9.90 -8.02 12.80
C ILE A 155 -10.33 -9.36 12.19
N VAL A 156 -9.57 -9.92 11.25
CA VAL A 156 -9.86 -11.23 10.67
C VAL A 156 -9.76 -12.34 11.70
N VAL A 157 -8.68 -12.37 12.50
CA VAL A 157 -8.47 -13.41 13.53
C VAL A 157 -9.58 -13.35 14.59
N ALA A 158 -9.92 -12.15 15.07
CA ALA A 158 -10.99 -11.97 16.05
C ALA A 158 -12.38 -12.35 15.49
N SER A 159 -12.70 -11.94 14.27
CA SER A 159 -13.93 -12.31 13.56
C SER A 159 -14.05 -13.82 13.40
N THR A 160 -12.97 -14.46 12.94
CA THR A 160 -12.95 -15.92 12.76
C THR A 160 -13.10 -16.65 14.10
N GLY A 161 -12.43 -16.17 15.15
CA GLY A 161 -12.57 -16.73 16.49
C GLY A 161 -13.97 -16.61 17.08
N ALA A 162 -14.64 -15.46 16.85
CA ALA A 162 -15.97 -15.19 17.40
C ALA A 162 -17.11 -15.82 16.60
N THR A 163 -17.02 -15.87 15.27
CA THR A 163 -18.12 -16.29 14.38
C THR A 163 -17.84 -17.57 13.59
N GLY A 164 -16.63 -18.10 13.66
CA GLY A 164 -16.17 -19.20 12.80
C GLY A 164 -15.96 -18.78 11.33
N SER A 165 -16.09 -17.48 10.97
CA SER A 165 -16.12 -17.04 9.59
C SER A 165 -15.30 -15.77 9.33
N TRP A 166 -14.49 -15.80 8.28
CA TRP A 166 -13.78 -14.65 7.74
C TRP A 166 -14.72 -13.55 7.18
N ARG A 167 -15.95 -13.93 6.80
CA ARG A 167 -16.95 -13.03 6.17
C ARG A 167 -17.33 -11.85 7.03
N ALA A 168 -17.44 -12.06 8.36
CA ALA A 168 -17.80 -11.01 9.30
C ALA A 168 -16.77 -9.86 9.32
N ALA A 169 -15.46 -10.18 9.14
CA ALA A 169 -14.42 -9.16 9.04
C ALA A 169 -14.65 -8.23 7.86
N PHE A 170 -14.94 -8.79 6.67
CA PHE A 170 -15.20 -7.97 5.47
C PHE A 170 -16.50 -7.18 5.57
N GLY A 171 -17.54 -7.74 6.21
CA GLY A 171 -18.76 -7.00 6.53
C GLY A 171 -18.51 -5.79 7.45
N ALA A 172 -17.70 -5.97 8.49
CA ALA A 172 -17.31 -4.87 9.39
C ALA A 172 -16.49 -3.79 8.66
N MET A 173 -15.56 -4.19 7.79
CA MET A 173 -14.81 -3.25 6.96
C MET A 173 -15.71 -2.50 5.97
N ALA A 174 -16.71 -3.17 5.39
CA ALA A 174 -17.70 -2.52 4.53
C ALA A 174 -18.49 -1.44 5.29
N ALA A 175 -18.91 -1.73 6.52
CA ALA A 175 -19.57 -0.74 7.38
C ALA A 175 -18.66 0.47 7.68
N ALA A 176 -17.36 0.24 7.90
CA ALA A 176 -16.39 1.33 8.07
C ALA A 176 -16.30 2.22 6.83
N PHE A 177 -16.20 1.61 5.62
CA PHE A 177 -16.18 2.37 4.37
C PHE A 177 -17.48 3.15 4.13
N LEU A 178 -18.66 2.58 4.46
CA LEU A 178 -19.93 3.28 4.36
C LEU A 178 -20.00 4.47 5.33
N ALA A 179 -19.54 4.30 6.58
CA ALA A 179 -19.51 5.38 7.57
C ALA A 179 -18.59 6.53 7.12
N VAL A 180 -17.38 6.21 6.64
CA VAL A 180 -16.43 7.21 6.13
C VAL A 180 -16.98 7.86 4.86
N GLY A 181 -17.54 7.07 3.94
CA GLY A 181 -18.14 7.57 2.70
C GLY A 181 -19.33 8.51 2.96
N PHE A 182 -20.16 8.20 3.94
CA PHE A 182 -21.25 9.08 4.40
C PHE A 182 -20.69 10.41 4.95
N LEU A 183 -19.66 10.35 5.80
CA LEU A 183 -19.00 11.54 6.35
C LEU A 183 -18.41 12.43 5.25
N VAL A 184 -17.70 11.83 4.29
CA VAL A 184 -17.11 12.54 3.14
C VAL A 184 -18.20 13.13 2.24
N GLY A 185 -19.24 12.38 1.94
CA GLY A 185 -20.37 12.83 1.11
C GLY A 185 -21.17 13.96 1.75
N TYR A 186 -21.43 13.87 3.05
CA TYR A 186 -22.10 14.92 3.84
C TYR A 186 -21.28 16.21 3.83
N ARG A 187 -19.95 16.10 3.86
CA ARG A 187 -19.02 17.24 3.85
C ARG A 187 -18.34 17.47 2.50
N ARG A 188 -18.99 17.11 1.40
CA ARG A 188 -18.42 17.22 0.05
C ARG A 188 -17.91 18.63 -0.31
N GLN A 189 -18.46 19.67 0.31
CA GLN A 189 -18.04 21.07 0.09
C GLN A 189 -16.65 21.37 0.67
N ASP A 190 -16.21 20.63 1.70
CA ASP A 190 -14.89 20.83 2.31
C ASP A 190 -13.74 20.33 1.41
N TRP A 191 -14.06 19.61 0.32
CA TRP A 191 -13.13 19.05 -0.66
C TRP A 191 -13.08 19.85 -1.97
N SER A 192 -13.70 21.04 -2.03
CA SER A 192 -13.89 21.81 -3.28
C SER A 192 -12.67 22.61 -3.74
N ASP A 193 -11.60 22.70 -2.95
CA ASP A 193 -10.48 23.59 -3.23
C ASP A 193 -9.33 22.90 -3.98
N LEU A 194 -9.62 22.28 -5.13
CA LEU A 194 -8.58 21.95 -6.11
C LEU A 194 -8.28 23.17 -6.97
N ARG A 195 -7.44 24.10 -6.50
CA ARG A 195 -6.80 25.09 -7.36
C ARG A 195 -5.53 24.48 -7.93
N PRO A 196 -5.35 24.41 -9.26
CA PRO A 196 -4.04 24.16 -9.83
C PRO A 196 -3.16 25.37 -9.48
N ASP A 197 -2.22 25.19 -8.57
CA ASP A 197 -1.23 26.22 -8.33
C ASP A 197 -0.29 26.30 -9.54
N GLY A 198 -0.24 27.51 -10.12
CA GLY A 198 0.60 27.82 -11.25
C GLY A 198 2.08 27.74 -10.91
N ASP A 199 2.86 27.62 -11.96
CA ASP A 199 4.31 27.84 -12.06
C ASP A 199 5.18 27.27 -10.92
N ARG A 200 5.54 26.00 -11.08
CA ARG A 200 6.75 25.49 -10.42
C ARG A 200 7.98 25.93 -11.24
N PRO A 201 8.98 26.60 -10.62
CA PRO A 201 10.18 26.97 -11.33
C PRO A 201 10.86 25.74 -11.95
N SER A 202 11.09 25.78 -13.25
CA SER A 202 11.91 24.79 -13.97
C SER A 202 13.37 24.97 -13.58
N LEU A 203 13.89 24.09 -12.74
CA LEU A 203 15.34 23.94 -12.55
C LEU A 203 15.87 23.10 -13.71
N GLU A 204 16.48 23.73 -14.69
CA GLU A 204 17.18 23.07 -15.81
C GLU A 204 18.41 22.32 -15.27
N ALA A 205 18.29 21.02 -15.10
CA ALA A 205 19.44 20.15 -14.91
C ALA A 205 19.72 19.38 -16.20
N LEU A 206 20.86 19.65 -16.80
CA LEU A 206 21.34 19.04 -18.06
C LEU A 206 21.80 17.59 -17.83
N VAL A 207 20.87 16.66 -17.65
CA VAL A 207 21.18 15.21 -17.63
C VAL A 207 21.19 14.67 -19.06
N PRO A 208 22.24 13.97 -19.54
CA PRO A 208 22.26 13.38 -20.88
C PRO A 208 21.11 12.40 -21.12
N ARG A 209 20.50 12.40 -22.30
CA ARG A 209 19.35 11.57 -22.64
C ARG A 209 19.56 10.07 -22.42
N SER A 210 20.76 9.55 -22.70
CA SER A 210 21.13 8.14 -22.49
C SER A 210 21.15 7.77 -21.01
N SER A 211 21.68 8.64 -20.14
CA SER A 211 21.69 8.46 -18.69
C SER A 211 20.29 8.51 -18.11
N ARG A 212 19.42 9.42 -18.59
CA ARG A 212 18.01 9.53 -18.17
C ARG A 212 17.23 8.23 -18.44
N ARG A 213 17.37 7.65 -19.65
CA ARG A 213 16.68 6.40 -20.00
C ARG A 213 17.12 5.24 -19.11
N ARG A 214 18.44 5.10 -18.88
CA ARG A 214 18.97 4.05 -18.00
C ARG A 214 18.49 4.23 -16.57
N ALA A 215 18.53 5.45 -16.03
CA ALA A 215 18.04 5.76 -14.70
C ALA A 215 16.54 5.41 -14.57
N LEU A 216 15.71 5.78 -15.54
CA LEU A 216 14.28 5.47 -15.54
C LEU A 216 14.01 3.96 -15.53
N VAL A 217 14.72 3.18 -16.35
CA VAL A 217 14.57 1.72 -16.38
C VAL A 217 14.94 1.10 -15.02
N LEU A 218 16.03 1.57 -14.41
CA LEU A 218 16.45 1.10 -13.07
C LEU A 218 15.43 1.48 -12.00
N LEU A 219 14.91 2.72 -12.01
CA LEU A 219 13.87 3.17 -11.08
C LEU A 219 12.60 2.33 -11.23
N ILE A 220 12.13 2.08 -12.46
CA ILE A 220 10.99 1.19 -12.73
C ILE A 220 11.23 -0.20 -12.13
N GLY A 221 12.39 -0.79 -12.33
CA GLY A 221 12.75 -2.09 -11.75
C GLY A 221 12.76 -2.08 -10.23
N LEU A 222 13.28 -1.02 -9.61
CA LEU A 222 13.28 -0.84 -8.16
C LEU A 222 11.86 -0.71 -7.60
N PHE A 223 10.96 -0.01 -8.30
CA PHE A 223 9.55 0.09 -7.92
C PHE A 223 8.82 -1.24 -8.03
N VAL A 224 9.02 -2.00 -9.11
CA VAL A 224 8.43 -3.34 -9.28
C VAL A 224 8.88 -4.26 -8.14
N LEU A 225 10.19 -4.35 -7.88
CA LEU A 225 10.71 -5.26 -6.87
C LEU A 225 10.40 -4.79 -5.45
N GLY A 226 10.47 -3.48 -5.17
CA GLY A 226 10.15 -2.92 -3.85
C GLY A 226 8.69 -3.15 -3.46
N ALA A 227 7.75 -2.74 -4.32
CA ALA A 227 6.33 -2.96 -4.11
C ALA A 227 5.95 -4.44 -4.14
N GLY A 228 6.60 -5.24 -5.01
CA GLY A 228 6.40 -6.67 -5.09
C GLY A 228 6.86 -7.42 -3.84
N LEU A 229 8.00 -7.02 -3.26
CA LEU A 229 8.49 -7.56 -2.00
C LEU A 229 7.54 -7.24 -0.84
N GLU A 230 7.06 -5.98 -0.77
CA GLU A 230 6.06 -5.54 0.23
C GLU A 230 4.76 -6.36 0.10
N GLY A 231 4.16 -6.41 -1.08
CA GLY A 231 2.92 -7.13 -1.32
C GLY A 231 3.06 -8.64 -1.08
N THR A 232 4.14 -9.25 -1.58
CA THR A 232 4.36 -10.70 -1.41
C THR A 232 4.53 -11.07 0.06
N ALA A 233 5.28 -10.29 0.84
CA ALA A 233 5.45 -10.53 2.27
C ALA A 233 4.12 -10.32 3.02
N GLY A 234 3.36 -9.26 2.70
CA GLY A 234 2.07 -8.97 3.32
C GLY A 234 1.00 -10.04 3.06
N ASP A 235 0.89 -10.50 1.82
CA ASP A 235 -0.20 -11.38 1.39
C ASP A 235 0.05 -12.86 1.72
N TRP A 236 1.30 -13.33 1.70
CA TRP A 236 1.61 -14.75 1.78
C TRP A 236 2.23 -15.22 3.11
N SER A 237 2.79 -14.29 3.92
CA SER A 237 3.48 -14.67 5.15
C SER A 237 2.58 -15.41 6.14
N TYR A 238 1.33 -14.98 6.31
CA TYR A 238 0.37 -15.64 7.20
C TYR A 238 0.09 -17.08 6.76
N THR A 239 -0.17 -17.28 5.47
CA THR A 239 -0.43 -18.62 4.91
C THR A 239 0.78 -19.54 5.09
N GLN A 240 2.00 -19.05 4.83
CA GLN A 240 3.21 -19.85 5.05
C GLN A 240 3.43 -20.17 6.53
N LEU A 241 3.25 -19.19 7.42
CA LEU A 241 3.46 -19.39 8.87
C LEU A 241 2.45 -20.39 9.45
N THR A 242 1.18 -20.33 9.04
CA THR A 242 0.14 -21.25 9.53
C THR A 242 0.24 -22.63 8.87
N ALA A 243 0.06 -22.69 7.55
CA ALA A 243 -0.07 -23.97 6.84
C ALA A 243 1.29 -24.59 6.45
N GLY A 244 2.33 -23.76 6.27
CA GLY A 244 3.67 -24.24 5.90
C GLY A 244 4.58 -24.52 7.11
N ARG A 245 4.48 -23.70 8.18
CA ARG A 245 5.35 -23.80 9.37
C ARG A 245 4.60 -24.15 10.65
N LEU A 246 3.30 -24.44 10.56
CA LEU A 246 2.43 -24.92 11.63
C LEU A 246 2.37 -24.02 12.87
N LEU A 247 2.58 -22.71 12.69
CA LEU A 247 2.41 -21.72 13.75
C LEU A 247 0.91 -21.51 14.04
N SER A 248 0.55 -21.25 15.29
CA SER A 248 -0.85 -20.96 15.63
C SER A 248 -1.38 -19.73 14.88
N THR A 249 -2.68 -19.73 14.58
CA THR A 249 -3.34 -18.64 13.84
C THR A 249 -3.17 -17.28 14.52
N GLY A 250 -3.19 -17.25 15.86
CA GLY A 250 -2.97 -16.04 16.66
C GLY A 250 -1.56 -15.48 16.50
N LEU A 251 -0.52 -16.32 16.61
CA LEU A 251 0.88 -15.90 16.45
C LEU A 251 1.21 -15.51 15.01
N ALA A 252 0.70 -16.25 14.03
CA ALA A 252 0.87 -15.90 12.61
C ALA A 252 0.15 -14.58 12.28
N GLY A 253 -1.05 -14.37 12.82
CA GLY A 253 -1.80 -13.12 12.66
C GLY A 253 -1.08 -11.94 13.32
N LEU A 254 -0.50 -12.14 14.51
CA LEU A 254 0.34 -11.12 15.15
C LEU A 254 1.56 -10.80 14.28
N GLY A 255 2.23 -11.81 13.72
CA GLY A 255 3.36 -11.60 12.80
C GLY A 255 2.99 -10.77 11.57
N ALA A 256 1.86 -11.08 10.93
CA ALA A 256 1.33 -10.31 9.80
C ALA A 256 1.00 -8.86 10.22
N SER A 257 0.38 -8.67 11.39
CA SER A 257 0.11 -7.35 11.94
C SER A 257 1.39 -6.56 12.21
N LEU A 258 2.41 -7.20 12.78
CA LEU A 258 3.70 -6.60 13.09
C LEU A 258 4.49 -6.22 11.82
N PHE A 259 4.33 -6.94 10.71
CA PHE A 259 4.88 -6.54 9.41
C PHE A 259 4.34 -5.16 8.99
N TRP A 260 3.03 -4.99 9.01
CA TRP A 260 2.38 -3.73 8.66
C TRP A 260 2.64 -2.61 9.69
N ALA A 261 2.73 -2.97 10.96
CA ALA A 261 3.11 -2.03 12.02
C ALA A 261 4.56 -1.54 11.87
N GLY A 262 5.49 -2.44 11.49
CA GLY A 262 6.86 -2.10 11.14
C GLY A 262 6.91 -1.12 9.96
N LEU A 263 6.10 -1.38 8.93
CA LEU A 263 5.98 -0.50 7.77
C LEU A 263 5.41 0.88 8.16
N ALA A 264 4.39 0.94 9.01
CA ALA A 264 3.85 2.18 9.54
C ALA A 264 4.89 2.95 10.38
N GLY A 265 5.61 2.24 11.26
CA GLY A 265 6.65 2.79 12.11
C GLY A 265 7.83 3.37 11.31
N GLY A 266 8.29 2.66 10.29
CA GLY A 266 9.35 3.13 9.40
C GLY A 266 8.96 4.39 8.62
N ARG A 267 7.73 4.45 8.08
CA ARG A 267 7.19 5.67 7.41
C ARG A 267 7.06 6.85 8.40
N ALA A 268 6.59 6.59 9.61
CA ALA A 268 6.51 7.62 10.65
C ALA A 268 7.90 8.12 11.06
N ALA A 269 8.87 7.21 11.25
CA ALA A 269 10.25 7.55 11.57
C ALA A 269 10.89 8.38 10.44
N MET A 270 10.65 8.07 9.18
CA MET A 270 11.09 8.87 8.05
C MET A 270 10.46 10.29 8.11
N GLY A 271 9.17 10.41 8.42
CA GLY A 271 8.51 11.70 8.55
C GLY A 271 9.07 12.57 9.69
N LEU A 272 9.54 11.94 10.78
CA LEU A 272 10.10 12.64 11.95
C LEU A 272 11.59 12.95 11.80
N PHE A 273 12.36 12.03 11.21
CA PHE A 273 13.83 12.05 11.25
C PHE A 273 14.48 12.04 9.86
N GLY A 274 13.71 11.90 8.77
CA GLY A 274 14.23 11.73 7.41
C GLY A 274 15.17 12.85 6.94
N ASN A 275 14.98 14.08 7.43
CA ASN A 275 15.87 15.21 7.12
C ASN A 275 17.27 15.12 7.75
N ARG A 276 17.50 14.17 8.68
CA ARG A 276 18.81 14.00 9.36
C ARG A 276 19.76 13.08 8.62
N ILE A 277 19.26 12.30 7.66
CA ILE A 277 20.03 11.33 6.89
C ILE A 277 19.82 11.63 5.39
N ALA A 278 20.91 11.66 4.63
CA ALA A 278 20.82 11.84 3.18
C ALA A 278 19.93 10.74 2.55
N PRO A 279 19.01 11.09 1.63
CA PRO A 279 18.05 10.14 1.03
C PRO A 279 18.72 8.90 0.43
N ASP A 280 19.82 9.08 -0.28
CA ASP A 280 20.60 7.98 -0.86
C ASP A 280 21.14 7.02 0.19
N ARG A 281 21.67 7.54 1.32
CA ARG A 281 22.19 6.71 2.41
C ARG A 281 21.06 5.97 3.14
N LEU A 282 19.92 6.62 3.32
CA LEU A 282 18.75 5.98 3.93
C LEU A 282 18.21 4.86 3.02
N LEU A 283 18.25 5.06 1.69
CA LEU A 283 17.89 4.04 0.72
C LEU A 283 18.87 2.86 0.75
N ASP A 284 20.20 3.10 0.83
CA ASP A 284 21.23 2.05 0.97
C ASP A 284 20.94 1.17 2.20
N ILE A 285 20.66 1.80 3.35
CA ILE A 285 20.34 1.12 4.61
C ILE A 285 19.06 0.30 4.45
N SER A 286 18.00 0.88 3.89
CA SER A 286 16.70 0.24 3.77
C SER A 286 16.72 -0.96 2.82
N VAL A 287 17.38 -0.85 1.69
CA VAL A 287 17.52 -1.97 0.73
C VAL A 287 18.37 -3.10 1.34
N GLY A 288 19.49 -2.76 2.01
CA GLY A 288 20.31 -3.75 2.70
C GLY A 288 19.57 -4.44 3.85
N ALA A 289 18.85 -3.66 4.68
CA ALA A 289 18.04 -4.20 5.77
C ALA A 289 16.87 -5.07 5.25
N SER A 290 16.27 -4.72 4.09
CA SER A 290 15.23 -5.56 3.46
C SER A 290 15.79 -6.91 3.02
N ALA A 291 17.00 -6.95 2.45
CA ALA A 291 17.66 -8.20 2.07
C ALA A 291 17.96 -9.08 3.31
N LEU A 292 18.47 -8.48 4.38
CA LEU A 292 18.70 -9.20 5.65
C LEU A 292 17.39 -9.66 6.30
N GLY A 293 16.34 -8.83 6.28
CA GLY A 293 15.02 -9.16 6.81
C GLY A 293 14.36 -10.32 6.05
N ALA A 294 14.45 -10.35 4.73
CA ALA A 294 13.94 -11.43 3.90
C ALA A 294 14.71 -12.74 4.14
N LEU A 295 16.03 -12.67 4.24
CA LEU A 295 16.88 -13.81 4.58
C LEU A 295 16.59 -14.33 6.00
N ALA A 296 16.43 -13.44 6.97
CA ALA A 296 16.04 -13.79 8.32
C ALA A 296 14.67 -14.47 8.38
N PHE A 297 13.69 -13.97 7.60
CA PHE A 297 12.37 -14.59 7.49
C PHE A 297 12.48 -16.04 6.97
N TRP A 298 13.34 -16.27 5.99
CA TRP A 298 13.57 -17.62 5.45
C TRP A 298 14.21 -18.56 6.45
N LEU A 299 15.30 -18.14 7.10
CA LEU A 299 16.17 -19.01 7.89
C LEU A 299 15.78 -19.13 9.36
N ALA A 300 15.05 -18.15 9.92
CA ALA A 300 14.68 -18.16 11.34
C ALA A 300 13.63 -19.25 11.65
N PRO A 301 13.58 -19.73 12.88
CA PRO A 301 12.47 -20.55 13.38
C PRO A 301 11.12 -19.83 13.20
N PRO A 302 9.97 -20.56 13.13
CA PRO A 302 8.67 -19.96 12.83
C PRO A 302 8.31 -18.74 13.68
N LEU A 303 8.56 -18.81 14.98
CA LEU A 303 8.29 -17.70 15.91
C LEU A 303 9.21 -16.50 15.65
N GLY A 304 10.50 -16.74 15.39
CA GLY A 304 11.47 -15.69 15.02
C GLY A 304 11.12 -15.04 13.70
N SER A 305 10.67 -15.81 12.71
CA SER A 305 10.18 -15.28 11.42
C SER A 305 8.97 -14.37 11.63
N ALA A 306 7.99 -14.78 12.46
CA ALA A 306 6.78 -14.02 12.70
C ALA A 306 7.02 -12.74 13.53
N LEU A 307 7.75 -12.83 14.64
CA LEU A 307 7.81 -11.76 15.64
C LEU A 307 9.04 -10.85 15.50
N ILE A 308 10.06 -11.25 14.76
CA ILE A 308 11.31 -10.50 14.60
C ILE A 308 11.55 -10.16 13.12
N ALA A 309 11.62 -11.17 12.24
CA ALA A 309 12.01 -10.94 10.85
C ALA A 309 10.96 -10.14 10.07
N LEU A 310 9.66 -10.45 10.22
CA LEU A 310 8.58 -9.72 9.54
C LEU A 310 8.51 -8.24 9.92
N PRO A 311 8.47 -7.82 11.19
CA PRO A 311 8.44 -6.40 11.53
C PRO A 311 9.71 -5.64 11.07
N ILE A 312 10.88 -6.27 11.12
CA ILE A 312 12.13 -5.69 10.60
C ILE A 312 12.03 -5.52 9.07
N LEU A 313 11.54 -6.53 8.36
CA LEU A 313 11.34 -6.47 6.91
C LEU A 313 10.34 -5.36 6.55
N GLY A 314 9.20 -5.27 7.25
CA GLY A 314 8.22 -4.22 7.06
C GLY A 314 8.80 -2.82 7.27
N ALA A 315 9.54 -2.62 8.37
CA ALA A 315 10.20 -1.34 8.66
C ALA A 315 11.25 -0.98 7.61
N ALA A 316 12.03 -1.94 7.14
CA ALA A 316 13.07 -1.74 6.13
C ALA A 316 12.48 -1.36 4.77
N ILE A 317 11.44 -2.05 4.30
CA ILE A 317 10.79 -1.77 3.00
C ILE A 317 10.07 -0.41 3.01
N SER A 318 9.55 0.01 4.15
CA SER A 318 8.60 1.10 4.31
C SER A 318 8.98 2.42 3.64
N VAL A 319 10.27 2.76 3.63
CA VAL A 319 10.78 4.04 3.15
C VAL A 319 11.33 3.98 1.72
N ILE A 320 11.45 2.77 1.13
CA ILE A 320 12.02 2.61 -0.22
C ILE A 320 11.18 3.36 -1.24
N PHE A 321 9.86 3.14 -1.27
CA PHE A 321 8.95 3.79 -2.20
C PHE A 321 9.02 5.33 -2.15
N PRO A 322 8.83 6.00 -0.99
CA PRO A 322 8.89 7.45 -0.92
C PRO A 322 10.29 8.01 -1.17
N LEU A 323 11.35 7.29 -0.81
CA LEU A 323 12.72 7.71 -1.12
C LEU A 323 13.00 7.68 -2.62
N LEU A 324 12.61 6.62 -3.33
CA LEU A 324 12.75 6.53 -4.78
C LEU A 324 12.05 7.71 -5.46
N LEU A 325 10.80 8.03 -5.10
CA LEU A 325 10.10 9.21 -5.61
C LEU A 325 10.86 10.51 -5.34
N SER A 326 11.47 10.64 -4.16
CA SER A 326 12.19 11.86 -3.79
C SER A 326 13.48 12.09 -4.58
N ILE A 327 14.15 11.01 -5.01
CA ILE A 327 15.40 11.09 -5.80
C ILE A 327 15.16 11.08 -7.31
N THR A 328 13.95 10.79 -7.78
CA THR A 328 13.61 10.75 -9.22
C THR A 328 14.00 12.04 -9.95
N PRO A 329 13.72 13.27 -9.46
CA PRO A 329 14.10 14.50 -10.17
C PRO A 329 15.60 14.63 -10.40
N THR A 330 16.40 14.18 -9.44
CA THR A 330 17.88 14.25 -9.55
C THR A 330 18.44 13.21 -10.52
N ARG A 331 17.70 12.11 -10.76
CA ARG A 331 18.12 11.00 -11.62
C ARG A 331 17.69 11.18 -13.09
N VAL A 332 16.50 11.73 -13.35
CA VAL A 332 15.96 11.84 -14.71
C VAL A 332 15.88 13.29 -15.23
N GLY A 333 16.11 14.27 -14.35
CA GLY A 333 15.95 15.70 -14.64
C GLY A 333 14.51 16.17 -14.51
N THR A 334 14.34 17.49 -14.29
CA THR A 334 13.04 18.10 -13.94
C THR A 334 12.00 17.96 -15.06
N GLU A 335 12.39 18.05 -16.32
CA GLU A 335 11.51 17.91 -17.49
C GLU A 335 10.81 16.56 -17.56
N MET A 336 11.52 15.47 -17.20
CA MET A 336 10.97 14.11 -17.27
C MET A 336 10.34 13.65 -15.96
N THR A 337 10.46 14.39 -14.87
CA THR A 337 10.05 13.97 -13.54
C THR A 337 8.58 13.53 -13.48
N SER A 338 7.67 14.31 -14.04
CA SER A 338 6.22 13.98 -14.00
C SER A 338 5.90 12.68 -14.74
N HIS A 339 6.52 12.45 -15.90
CA HIS A 339 6.34 11.21 -16.66
C HIS A 339 7.01 10.03 -15.95
N ALA A 340 8.20 10.22 -15.40
CA ALA A 340 8.93 9.20 -14.66
C ALA A 340 8.14 8.73 -13.43
N ILE A 341 7.62 9.65 -12.64
CA ILE A 341 6.76 9.34 -11.48
C ILE A 341 5.52 8.55 -11.93
N GLY A 342 4.89 8.91 -13.04
CA GLY A 342 3.78 8.14 -13.59
C GLY A 342 4.15 6.69 -13.93
N TYR A 343 5.30 6.47 -14.56
CA TYR A 343 5.79 5.12 -14.85
C TYR A 343 6.18 4.34 -13.58
N GLU A 344 6.77 5.01 -12.60
CA GLU A 344 7.14 4.43 -11.31
C GLU A 344 5.93 3.97 -10.51
N LEU A 345 4.87 4.78 -10.44
CA LEU A 345 3.63 4.42 -9.78
C LEU A 345 2.92 3.25 -10.48
N ALA A 346 2.89 3.25 -11.82
CA ALA A 346 2.37 2.12 -12.59
C ALA A 346 3.21 0.85 -12.36
N ALA A 347 4.53 0.96 -12.32
CA ALA A 347 5.45 -0.13 -12.02
C ALA A 347 5.25 -0.66 -10.59
N GLY A 348 5.07 0.23 -9.61
CA GLY A 348 4.75 -0.14 -8.23
C GLY A 348 3.43 -0.91 -8.12
N THR A 349 2.41 -0.46 -8.85
CA THR A 349 1.11 -1.17 -8.91
C THR A 349 1.25 -2.56 -9.53
N LEU A 350 2.00 -2.68 -10.63
CA LEU A 350 2.27 -3.97 -11.26
C LEU A 350 3.11 -4.89 -10.38
N GLY A 351 4.12 -4.35 -9.69
CA GLY A 351 4.93 -5.10 -8.74
C GLY A 351 4.11 -5.60 -7.56
N GLY A 352 3.37 -4.69 -6.91
CA GLY A 352 2.59 -4.97 -5.70
C GLY A 352 1.42 -5.94 -5.89
N GLY A 353 0.86 -6.05 -7.09
CA GLY A 353 -0.17 -7.05 -7.41
C GLY A 353 0.37 -8.25 -8.19
N GLY A 354 1.28 -8.02 -9.15
CA GLY A 354 1.79 -9.05 -10.06
C GLY A 354 2.75 -10.04 -9.38
N LEU A 355 3.73 -9.57 -8.59
CA LEU A 355 4.67 -10.47 -7.93
C LEU A 355 4.00 -11.35 -6.87
N PRO A 356 3.07 -10.86 -6.00
CA PRO A 356 2.29 -11.76 -5.14
C PRO A 356 1.46 -12.78 -5.92
N ALA A 357 0.88 -12.40 -7.07
CA ALA A 357 0.13 -13.31 -7.92
C ALA A 357 1.01 -14.44 -8.51
N LEU A 358 2.17 -14.08 -9.06
CA LEU A 358 3.16 -15.05 -9.56
C LEU A 358 3.72 -15.93 -8.43
N THR A 359 3.93 -15.35 -7.24
CA THR A 359 4.31 -16.10 -6.04
C THR A 359 3.26 -17.16 -5.72
N GLY A 360 1.96 -16.85 -5.80
CA GLY A 360 0.89 -17.82 -5.58
C GLY A 360 0.98 -19.04 -6.49
N LEU A 361 1.31 -18.85 -7.78
CA LEU A 361 1.57 -19.95 -8.70
C LEU A 361 2.78 -20.79 -8.28
N SER A 362 3.87 -20.12 -7.87
CA SER A 362 5.08 -20.79 -7.40
C SER A 362 4.82 -21.60 -6.11
N LEU A 363 4.07 -21.03 -5.15
CA LEU A 363 3.68 -21.71 -3.91
C LEU A 363 2.78 -22.92 -4.16
N GLN A 364 1.89 -22.81 -5.14
CA GLN A 364 1.03 -23.94 -5.54
C GLN A 364 1.83 -25.08 -6.18
N ALA A 365 2.84 -24.77 -6.98
CA ALA A 365 3.66 -25.74 -7.69
C ALA A 365 4.76 -26.38 -6.80
N ALA A 366 5.44 -25.56 -5.99
CA ALA A 366 6.65 -25.95 -5.25
C ALA A 366 6.46 -26.00 -3.71
N GLY A 367 5.26 -25.66 -3.21
CA GLY A 367 4.93 -25.70 -1.79
C GLY A 367 5.19 -24.37 -1.07
N LEU A 368 4.54 -24.22 0.10
CA LEU A 368 4.50 -22.95 0.86
C LEU A 368 5.86 -22.50 1.40
N LEU A 369 6.79 -23.43 1.63
CA LEU A 369 8.13 -23.09 2.14
C LEU A 369 8.99 -22.34 1.11
N THR A 370 8.59 -22.32 -0.16
CA THR A 370 9.25 -21.57 -1.23
C THR A 370 9.12 -20.04 -1.06
N LEU A 371 8.20 -19.56 -0.21
CA LEU A 371 8.04 -18.11 0.02
C LEU A 371 9.31 -17.46 0.55
N GLY A 372 9.99 -18.07 1.54
CA GLY A 372 11.24 -17.52 2.09
C GLY A 372 12.33 -17.30 1.04
N PRO A 373 12.70 -18.33 0.25
CA PRO A 373 13.57 -18.18 -0.91
C PRO A 373 13.13 -17.10 -1.88
N LEU A 374 11.83 -17.03 -2.26
CA LEU A 374 11.32 -16.02 -3.21
C LEU A 374 11.47 -14.60 -2.68
N LEU A 375 11.11 -14.34 -1.42
CA LEU A 375 11.32 -13.02 -0.80
C LEU A 375 12.80 -12.65 -0.79
N THR A 376 13.68 -13.61 -0.52
CA THR A 376 15.13 -13.38 -0.55
C THR A 376 15.63 -13.07 -1.96
N VAL A 377 15.13 -13.75 -2.99
CA VAL A 377 15.45 -13.48 -4.40
C VAL A 377 14.95 -12.07 -4.81
N PHE A 378 13.74 -11.69 -4.43
CA PHE A 378 13.22 -10.34 -4.74
C PHE A 378 14.04 -9.26 -4.03
N ALA A 379 14.38 -9.46 -2.76
CA ALA A 379 15.20 -8.51 -2.00
C ALA A 379 16.65 -8.44 -2.52
N ALA A 380 17.24 -9.57 -2.93
CA ALA A 380 18.55 -9.62 -3.58
C ALA A 380 18.53 -8.90 -4.95
N GLY A 381 17.48 -9.13 -5.75
CA GLY A 381 17.28 -8.41 -7.01
C GLY A 381 17.15 -6.89 -6.81
N LEU A 382 16.39 -6.48 -5.79
CA LEU A 382 16.26 -5.08 -5.38
C LEU A 382 17.63 -4.49 -5.00
N LEU A 383 18.42 -5.20 -4.20
CA LEU A 383 19.77 -4.80 -3.80
C LEU A 383 20.70 -4.67 -5.02
N VAL A 384 20.71 -5.67 -5.92
CA VAL A 384 21.54 -5.63 -7.14
C VAL A 384 21.15 -4.45 -8.02
N LEU A 385 19.85 -4.22 -8.29
CA LEU A 385 19.41 -3.08 -9.08
C LEU A 385 19.78 -1.76 -8.41
N HIS A 386 19.67 -1.67 -7.08
CA HIS A 386 20.07 -0.49 -6.34
C HIS A 386 21.56 -0.21 -6.46
N LEU A 387 22.42 -1.22 -6.29
CA LEU A 387 23.88 -1.10 -6.48
C LEU A 387 24.23 -0.67 -7.89
N VAL A 388 23.59 -1.26 -8.91
CA VAL A 388 23.77 -0.84 -10.31
C VAL A 388 23.34 0.61 -10.52
N SER A 389 22.26 1.06 -9.87
CA SER A 389 21.79 2.45 -9.96
C SER A 389 22.79 3.44 -9.34
N ARG A 390 23.48 3.04 -8.28
CA ARG A 390 24.56 3.84 -7.64
C ARG A 390 25.80 3.99 -8.49
N LEU A 391 26.11 2.98 -9.29
CA LEU A 391 27.26 2.99 -10.23
C LEU A 391 26.96 3.75 -11.53
N THR A 392 25.70 4.17 -11.73
CA THR A 392 25.33 4.96 -12.91
C THR A 392 25.61 6.43 -12.63
N PRO A 393 26.53 7.11 -13.35
CA PRO A 393 26.86 8.50 -13.07
C PRO A 393 25.59 9.37 -13.15
N THR A 394 25.29 10.08 -12.07
CA THR A 394 24.40 11.24 -12.10
C THR A 394 25.27 12.39 -12.58
N SER A 395 24.97 12.99 -13.71
CA SER A 395 25.73 14.08 -14.29
C SER A 395 25.63 15.36 -13.45
N VAL A 396 26.24 15.35 -12.27
CA VAL A 396 26.64 16.53 -11.48
C VAL A 396 27.92 16.13 -10.76
N ASP A 397 28.97 15.87 -11.51
CA ASP A 397 30.36 15.92 -11.08
C ASP A 397 31.17 16.63 -12.19
#